data_00101c5346bb93bc33ea3349bf11e6ff
#
_entry.id   00101c5346bb93bc33ea3349bf11e6ff
#
_cell.length_a   1.000
_cell.length_b   1.000
_cell.length_c   1.000
_cell.angle_alpha   90.00
_cell.angle_beta   90.00
_cell.angle_gamma   90.00
#
_symmetry.space_group_name_H-M   'P 1'
#
loop_
_entity.id
_entity.type
_entity.pdbx_description
1 polymer ?
#
loop_
_entity_poly.entity_id
_entity_poly.type
_entity_poly.pdbx_seq_one_letter_code
_entity_poly.pdbx_strand_id
1 'polypeptide(L)'
;IAALAPGDFVMADDSGLEIDALNKEPGIYSARYLGEDTSYQIKNANLIERLNGVPDEKRTARFVCAIAAVMPDGTLLTTEGTIEGRIGYEERGKNGFGYDPIFLVPPYVQTSAELTEEEKNAISHRGNALRAMRLKIEEYINEGTDCK
;
A
#
# COMPACT_ATOMS: atom_id res chain seq x y z
N ILE A 1 15.57 -7.48 10.87
CA ILE A 1 15.10 -6.34 11.69
C ILE A 1 15.31 -6.63 13.16
N ALA A 2 15.14 -7.87 13.60
CA ALA A 2 15.30 -8.26 14.99
C ALA A 2 16.77 -8.22 15.51
N ALA A 3 17.71 -7.96 14.62
CA ALA A 3 19.14 -7.98 14.96
C ALA A 3 19.69 -6.62 15.41
N LEU A 4 18.83 -5.60 15.56
CA LEU A 4 19.28 -4.28 15.97
C LEU A 4 19.48 -4.20 17.49
N ALA A 5 20.38 -3.32 17.91
CA ALA A 5 20.72 -3.18 19.31
C ALA A 5 19.54 -2.70 20.15
N PRO A 6 19.43 -3.12 21.43
CA PRO A 6 18.42 -2.58 22.34
C PRO A 6 18.52 -1.06 22.44
N GLY A 7 17.37 -0.38 22.42
CA GLY A 7 17.31 1.07 22.47
C GLY A 7 17.20 1.75 21.12
N ASP A 8 17.30 0.99 20.02
CA ASP A 8 17.11 1.54 18.68
C ASP A 8 15.64 1.68 18.34
N PHE A 9 15.32 2.73 17.59
CA PHE A 9 14.01 2.88 16.95
C PHE A 9 14.07 2.25 15.57
N VAL A 10 13.13 1.32 15.29
CA VAL A 10 13.07 0.64 14.00
C VAL A 10 11.66 0.76 13.43
N MET A 11 11.57 1.14 12.16
CA MET A 11 10.30 1.19 11.46
C MET A 11 10.42 0.46 10.14
N ALA A 12 9.43 -0.36 9.83
CA ALA A 12 9.34 -1.06 8.55
C ALA A 12 7.96 -0.91 7.97
N ASP A 13 7.87 -0.90 6.64
CA ASP A 13 6.58 -0.87 5.96
C ASP A 13 6.50 -1.99 4.93
N ASP A 14 5.27 -2.39 4.63
CA ASP A 14 4.96 -3.35 3.59
C ASP A 14 3.70 -2.89 2.88
N SER A 15 3.72 -2.90 1.55
CA SER A 15 2.59 -2.47 0.74
C SER A 15 2.18 -3.57 -0.21
N GLY A 16 0.88 -3.68 -0.45
CA GLY A 16 0.35 -4.67 -1.36
C GLY A 16 -0.93 -4.21 -2.05
N LEU A 17 -1.27 -4.90 -3.13
CA LEU A 17 -2.49 -4.71 -3.88
C LEU A 17 -3.41 -5.90 -3.60
N GLU A 18 -4.65 -5.61 -3.21
CA GLU A 18 -5.69 -6.63 -3.02
C GLU A 18 -6.80 -6.41 -4.03
N ILE A 19 -7.12 -7.45 -4.81
CA ILE A 19 -8.18 -7.40 -5.82
C ILE A 19 -9.30 -8.33 -5.39
N ASP A 20 -10.48 -7.80 -5.15
CA ASP A 20 -11.59 -8.56 -4.58
C ASP A 20 -12.03 -9.73 -5.46
N ALA A 21 -12.12 -9.53 -6.78
CA ALA A 21 -12.51 -10.59 -7.72
C ALA A 21 -11.46 -11.72 -7.82
N LEU A 22 -10.25 -11.51 -7.34
CA LEU A 22 -9.17 -12.50 -7.34
C LEU A 22 -8.86 -13.00 -5.92
N ASN A 23 -9.85 -12.99 -5.03
CA ASN A 23 -9.69 -13.43 -3.64
C ASN A 23 -8.58 -12.66 -2.91
N LYS A 24 -8.48 -11.36 -3.19
CA LYS A 24 -7.49 -10.44 -2.63
C LYS A 24 -6.05 -10.71 -3.07
N GLU A 25 -5.84 -11.48 -4.16
CA GLU A 25 -4.52 -11.60 -4.75
C GLU A 25 -4.15 -10.31 -5.50
N PRO A 26 -2.88 -9.96 -5.64
CA PRO A 26 -1.70 -10.67 -5.13
C PRO A 26 -1.42 -10.47 -3.64
N GLY A 27 -2.07 -9.54 -2.95
CA GLY A 27 -1.98 -9.37 -1.51
C GLY A 27 -0.55 -9.25 -0.98
N ILE A 28 -0.19 -10.07 0.00
CA ILE A 28 1.14 -10.05 0.60
C ILE A 28 2.25 -10.46 -0.39
N TYR A 29 1.88 -11.08 -1.50
CA TYR A 29 2.82 -11.49 -2.55
C TYR A 29 2.98 -10.45 -3.66
N SER A 30 2.45 -9.24 -3.49
CA SER A 30 2.43 -8.21 -4.54
C SER A 30 3.80 -7.94 -5.18
N ALA A 31 4.85 -7.86 -4.39
CA ALA A 31 6.20 -7.63 -4.91
C ALA A 31 6.76 -8.84 -5.64
N ARG A 32 6.32 -10.05 -5.28
CA ARG A 32 6.85 -11.32 -5.81
C ARG A 32 5.89 -12.00 -6.78
N TYR A 33 4.75 -11.38 -7.07
CA TYR A 33 3.75 -11.94 -7.96
C TYR A 33 4.38 -12.29 -9.31
N LEU A 34 4.20 -13.52 -9.77
CA LEU A 34 4.81 -14.09 -10.98
C LEU A 34 6.36 -14.11 -10.96
N GLY A 35 6.98 -13.93 -9.78
CA GLY A 35 8.44 -13.94 -9.61
C GLY A 35 9.00 -12.54 -9.34
N GLU A 36 10.04 -12.47 -8.51
CA GLU A 36 10.67 -11.20 -8.12
C GLU A 36 11.27 -10.44 -9.31
N ASP A 37 11.81 -11.17 -10.29
CA ASP A 37 12.48 -10.58 -11.46
C ASP A 37 11.52 -10.30 -12.62
N THR A 38 10.24 -10.60 -12.46
CA THR A 38 9.24 -10.35 -13.50
C THR A 38 8.87 -8.86 -13.51
N SER A 39 8.84 -8.25 -14.71
CA SER A 39 8.48 -6.83 -14.83
C SER A 39 7.04 -6.57 -14.39
N TYR A 40 6.76 -5.38 -13.89
CA TYR A 40 5.40 -4.99 -13.55
C TYR A 40 4.49 -4.90 -14.77
N GLN A 41 5.05 -4.61 -15.95
CA GLN A 41 4.28 -4.64 -17.18
C GLN A 41 3.65 -6.03 -17.41
N ILE A 42 4.40 -7.09 -17.18
CA ILE A 42 3.91 -8.47 -17.28
C ILE A 42 2.92 -8.77 -16.17
N LYS A 43 3.22 -8.37 -14.93
CA LYS A 43 2.32 -8.56 -13.79
C LYS A 43 0.98 -7.88 -14.02
N ASN A 44 1.01 -6.63 -14.47
CA ASN A 44 -0.20 -5.85 -14.74
C ASN A 44 -1.03 -6.47 -15.86
N ALA A 45 -0.38 -6.89 -16.96
CA ALA A 45 -1.07 -7.55 -18.06
C ALA A 45 -1.74 -8.85 -17.62
N ASN A 46 -1.09 -9.62 -16.78
CA ASN A 46 -1.64 -10.86 -16.23
C ASN A 46 -2.88 -10.60 -15.37
N LEU A 47 -2.83 -9.61 -14.49
CA LEU A 47 -3.97 -9.27 -13.64
C LEU A 47 -5.17 -8.79 -14.47
N ILE A 48 -4.93 -7.97 -15.48
CA ILE A 48 -5.97 -7.50 -16.38
C ILE A 48 -6.62 -8.70 -17.11
N GLU A 49 -5.81 -9.63 -17.60
CA GLU A 49 -6.27 -10.84 -18.26
C GLU A 49 -7.13 -11.70 -17.34
N ARG A 50 -6.70 -11.89 -16.10
CA ARG A 50 -7.46 -12.65 -15.11
C ARG A 50 -8.80 -12.01 -14.77
N LEU A 51 -8.94 -10.72 -14.97
CA LEU A 51 -10.18 -9.98 -14.74
C LEU A 51 -11.04 -9.88 -16.01
N ASN A 52 -10.66 -10.53 -17.08
CA ASN A 52 -11.45 -10.53 -18.33
C ASN A 52 -12.85 -11.09 -18.05
N GLY A 53 -13.87 -10.35 -18.46
CA GLY A 53 -15.27 -10.72 -18.20
C GLY A 53 -15.82 -10.28 -16.85
N VAL A 54 -15.00 -9.73 -15.97
CA VAL A 54 -15.46 -9.20 -14.68
C VAL A 54 -16.00 -7.78 -14.89
N PRO A 55 -17.28 -7.51 -14.52
CA PRO A 55 -17.85 -6.17 -14.69
C PRO A 55 -17.18 -5.13 -13.79
N ASP A 56 -17.27 -3.86 -14.19
CA ASP A 56 -16.59 -2.74 -13.53
C ASP A 56 -16.84 -2.70 -12.01
N GLU A 57 -18.08 -2.87 -11.60
CA GLU A 57 -18.48 -2.80 -10.19
C GLU A 57 -17.88 -3.93 -9.33
N LYS A 58 -17.40 -5.00 -9.98
CA LYS A 58 -16.76 -6.13 -9.30
C LYS A 58 -15.23 -6.12 -9.42
N ARG A 59 -14.67 -5.12 -10.08
CA ARG A 59 -13.23 -4.96 -10.23
C ARG A 59 -12.61 -4.13 -9.09
N THR A 60 -13.29 -4.08 -7.96
CA THR A 60 -12.83 -3.33 -6.80
C THR A 60 -11.52 -3.88 -6.26
N ALA A 61 -10.67 -2.98 -5.83
CA ALA A 61 -9.34 -3.31 -5.33
C ALA A 61 -8.90 -2.24 -4.34
N ARG A 62 -7.83 -2.52 -3.62
CA ARG A 62 -7.23 -1.54 -2.71
C ARG A 62 -5.73 -1.73 -2.63
N PHE A 63 -5.03 -0.62 -2.45
CA PHE A 63 -3.65 -0.67 -1.97
C PHE A 63 -3.69 -0.63 -0.44
N VAL A 64 -2.86 -1.46 0.18
CA VAL A 64 -2.72 -1.52 1.64
C VAL A 64 -1.27 -1.27 1.98
N CYS A 65 -1.03 -0.42 2.97
CA CYS A 65 0.29 -0.23 3.56
C CYS A 65 0.21 -0.54 5.05
N ALA A 66 0.97 -1.52 5.49
CA ALA A 66 1.11 -1.85 6.91
C ALA A 66 2.45 -1.32 7.39
N ILE A 67 2.46 -0.60 8.51
CA ILE A 67 3.68 -0.07 9.11
C ILE A 67 3.82 -0.64 10.51
N ALA A 68 5.01 -1.13 10.84
CA ALA A 68 5.37 -1.57 12.17
C ALA A 68 6.53 -0.74 12.68
N ALA A 69 6.43 -0.25 13.90
CA ALA A 69 7.50 0.49 14.57
C ALA A 69 7.83 -0.17 15.90
N VAL A 70 9.11 -0.45 16.12
CA VAL A 70 9.62 -0.94 17.40
C VAL A 70 10.26 0.23 18.11
N MET A 71 9.70 0.58 19.25
CA MET A 71 10.20 1.69 20.07
C MET A 71 11.44 1.27 20.85
N PRO A 72 12.25 2.24 21.37
CA PRO A 72 13.48 1.92 22.10
C PRO A 72 13.32 0.98 23.29
N ASP A 73 12.13 0.95 23.90
CA ASP A 73 11.84 0.06 25.03
C ASP A 73 11.31 -1.33 24.59
N GLY A 74 11.24 -1.59 23.29
CA GLY A 74 10.74 -2.83 22.73
C GLY A 74 9.23 -2.83 22.41
N THR A 75 8.51 -1.75 22.71
CA THR A 75 7.08 -1.65 22.41
C THR A 75 6.85 -1.67 20.90
N LEU A 76 5.93 -2.50 20.44
CA LEU A 76 5.56 -2.59 19.04
C LEU A 76 4.31 -1.76 18.76
N LEU A 77 4.41 -0.84 17.81
CA LEU A 77 3.28 -0.07 17.30
C LEU A 77 3.03 -0.47 15.85
N THR A 78 1.77 -0.68 15.48
CA THR A 78 1.41 -1.01 14.10
C THR A 78 0.29 -0.10 13.61
N THR A 79 0.33 0.24 12.32
CA THR A 79 -0.74 0.96 11.65
C THR A 79 -0.94 0.43 10.25
N GLU A 80 -2.10 0.70 9.68
CA GLU A 80 -2.45 0.29 8.34
C GLU A 80 -3.17 1.45 7.66
N GLY A 81 -2.83 1.70 6.41
CA GLY A 81 -3.51 2.67 5.57
C GLY A 81 -3.93 2.02 4.27
N THR A 82 -5.09 2.43 3.74
CA THR A 82 -5.61 1.89 2.49
C THR A 82 -6.06 3.00 1.57
N ILE A 83 -6.09 2.69 0.28
CA ILE A 83 -6.79 3.48 -0.72
C ILE A 83 -7.64 2.53 -1.56
N GLU A 84 -8.94 2.80 -1.62
CA GLU A 84 -9.88 1.99 -2.41
C GLU A 84 -9.92 2.49 -3.84
N GLY A 85 -10.07 1.57 -4.80
CA GLY A 85 -10.17 1.88 -6.20
C GLY A 85 -10.68 0.70 -7.00
N ARG A 86 -10.37 0.68 -8.29
CA ARG A 86 -10.73 -0.40 -9.21
C ARG A 86 -9.58 -0.70 -10.15
N ILE A 87 -9.56 -1.91 -10.68
CA ILE A 87 -8.58 -2.28 -11.71
C ILE A 87 -9.12 -1.90 -13.08
N GLY A 88 -8.32 -1.17 -13.86
CA GLY A 88 -8.65 -0.78 -15.21
C GLY A 88 -8.48 -1.91 -16.23
N TYR A 89 -8.63 -1.57 -17.51
CA TYR A 89 -8.54 -2.53 -18.60
C TYR A 89 -7.21 -2.47 -19.34
N GLU A 90 -6.38 -1.47 -19.05
CA GLU A 90 -5.08 -1.26 -19.68
C GLU A 90 -4.18 -0.43 -18.78
N GLU A 91 -2.89 -0.47 -19.02
CA GLU A 91 -1.97 0.42 -18.33
C GLU A 91 -2.12 1.84 -18.84
N ARG A 92 -2.21 2.82 -17.90
CA ARG A 92 -2.31 4.24 -18.21
C ARG A 92 -1.46 5.03 -17.23
N GLY A 93 -0.72 6.00 -17.75
CA GLY A 93 0.12 6.87 -16.95
C GLY A 93 1.55 6.39 -16.82
N LYS A 94 2.43 7.29 -16.41
CA LYS A 94 3.87 7.04 -16.31
C LYS A 94 4.45 7.37 -14.93
N ASN A 95 3.64 7.97 -14.07
CA ASN A 95 4.07 8.34 -12.73
C ASN A 95 3.92 7.13 -11.79
N GLY A 96 4.60 7.21 -10.66
CA GLY A 96 4.54 6.12 -9.71
C GLY A 96 5.33 4.89 -10.14
N PHE A 97 4.93 3.72 -9.66
CA PHE A 97 5.61 2.46 -9.93
C PHE A 97 4.67 1.28 -9.68
N GLY A 98 5.13 0.08 -10.04
CA GLY A 98 4.40 -1.15 -9.70
C GLY A 98 3.05 -1.25 -10.39
N TYR A 99 2.00 -1.41 -9.60
CA TYR A 99 0.63 -1.59 -10.08
C TYR A 99 -0.12 -0.27 -10.34
N ASP A 100 0.51 0.87 -10.11
CA ASP A 100 -0.13 2.19 -10.31
C ASP A 100 -0.79 2.35 -11.68
N PRO A 101 -0.19 1.89 -12.79
CA PRO A 101 -0.80 2.09 -14.11
C PRO A 101 -2.16 1.40 -14.33
N ILE A 102 -2.52 0.42 -13.51
CA ILE A 102 -3.80 -0.28 -13.65
C ILE A 102 -4.78 0.01 -12.53
N PHE A 103 -4.40 0.82 -11.55
CA PHE A 103 -5.23 1.12 -10.38
C PHE A 103 -5.98 2.45 -10.59
N LEU A 104 -7.30 2.36 -10.83
CA LEU A 104 -8.16 3.52 -10.99
C LEU A 104 -8.57 4.07 -9.63
N VAL A 105 -8.29 5.37 -9.41
CA VAL A 105 -8.71 6.05 -8.19
C VAL A 105 -10.09 6.69 -8.39
N PRO A 106 -10.92 6.82 -7.33
CA PRO A 106 -12.21 7.50 -7.48
C PRO A 106 -12.05 8.91 -8.04
N PRO A 107 -12.90 9.38 -8.97
CA PRO A 107 -14.11 8.76 -9.51
C PRO A 107 -13.91 7.76 -10.65
N TYR A 108 -12.77 7.11 -10.73
CA TYR A 108 -12.41 6.02 -11.66
C TYR A 108 -12.16 6.49 -13.10
N VAL A 109 -11.70 7.71 -13.28
CA VAL A 109 -11.34 8.25 -14.60
C VAL A 109 -9.82 8.32 -14.80
N GLN A 110 -9.04 8.27 -13.73
CA GLN A 110 -7.58 8.30 -13.79
C GLN A 110 -7.00 7.15 -12.98
N THR A 111 -5.87 6.61 -13.46
CA THR A 111 -5.07 5.67 -12.66
C THR A 111 -4.17 6.45 -11.71
N SER A 112 -3.66 5.78 -10.68
CA SER A 112 -2.71 6.42 -9.77
C SER A 112 -1.40 6.80 -10.48
N ALA A 113 -1.07 6.17 -11.61
CA ALA A 113 0.07 6.55 -12.44
C ALA A 113 -0.18 7.79 -13.30
N GLU A 114 -1.43 8.25 -13.40
CA GLU A 114 -1.79 9.48 -14.11
C GLU A 114 -1.85 10.70 -13.18
N LEU A 115 -1.80 10.48 -11.87
CA LEU A 115 -1.81 11.56 -10.89
C LEU A 115 -0.42 12.18 -10.76
N THR A 116 -0.40 13.48 -10.41
CA THR A 116 0.85 14.13 -10.00
C THR A 116 1.33 13.53 -8.69
N GLU A 117 2.60 13.73 -8.38
CA GLU A 117 3.17 13.26 -7.12
C GLU A 117 2.43 13.85 -5.91
N GLU A 118 2.07 15.13 -5.98
CA GLU A 118 1.31 15.81 -4.93
C GLU A 118 -0.09 15.22 -4.76
N GLU A 119 -0.80 14.98 -5.86
CA GLU A 119 -2.13 14.39 -5.84
C GLU A 119 -2.10 12.98 -5.26
N LYS A 120 -1.10 12.17 -5.67
CA LYS A 120 -0.94 10.82 -5.19
C LYS A 120 -0.62 10.79 -3.69
N ASN A 121 0.29 11.67 -3.22
CA ASN A 121 0.67 11.73 -1.80
C ASN A 121 -0.50 12.09 -0.91
N ALA A 122 -1.42 12.93 -1.38
CA ALA A 122 -2.60 13.34 -0.61
C ALA A 122 -3.54 12.17 -0.29
N ILE A 123 -3.57 11.13 -1.14
CA ILE A 123 -4.52 10.02 -1.01
C ILE A 123 -3.85 8.67 -0.81
N SER A 124 -2.50 8.59 -0.85
CA SER A 124 -1.81 7.31 -0.87
C SER A 124 -2.04 6.49 0.41
N HIS A 125 -2.08 5.17 0.23
CA HIS A 125 -2.17 4.20 1.32
C HIS A 125 -0.98 4.34 2.29
N ARG A 126 0.23 4.56 1.76
CA ARG A 126 1.44 4.78 2.58
C ARG A 126 1.34 6.08 3.37
N GLY A 127 0.88 7.16 2.74
CA GLY A 127 0.66 8.43 3.43
C GLY A 127 -0.35 8.30 4.56
N ASN A 128 -1.44 7.57 4.33
CA ASN A 128 -2.46 7.32 5.36
C ASN A 128 -1.88 6.52 6.54
N ALA A 129 -1.10 5.47 6.25
CA ALA A 129 -0.47 4.65 7.27
C ALA A 129 0.57 5.45 8.07
N LEU A 130 1.36 6.30 7.42
CA LEU A 130 2.36 7.15 8.07
C LEU A 130 1.71 8.18 8.98
N ARG A 131 0.63 8.81 8.55
CA ARG A 131 -0.11 9.77 9.40
C ARG A 131 -0.66 9.09 10.64
N ALA A 132 -1.21 7.88 10.49
CA ALA A 132 -1.70 7.11 11.63
C ALA A 132 -0.56 6.70 12.57
N MET A 133 0.59 6.31 12.03
CA MET A 133 1.75 5.95 12.84
C MET A 133 2.28 7.15 13.61
N ARG A 134 2.31 8.33 12.99
CA ARG A 134 2.72 9.56 13.66
C ARG A 134 1.88 9.82 14.91
N LEU A 135 0.57 9.68 14.79
CA LEU A 135 -0.34 9.86 15.93
C LEU A 135 -0.05 8.86 17.05
N LYS A 136 0.18 7.59 16.70
CA LYS A 136 0.51 6.56 17.70
C LYS A 136 1.83 6.85 18.41
N ILE A 137 2.84 7.30 17.69
CA ILE A 137 4.13 7.66 18.26
C ILE A 137 3.98 8.86 19.20
N GLU A 138 3.20 9.87 18.80
CA GLU A 138 2.92 11.03 19.64
C GLU A 138 2.22 10.63 20.94
N GLU A 139 1.21 9.75 20.86
CA GLU A 139 0.53 9.21 22.04
C GLU A 139 1.50 8.44 22.95
N TYR A 140 2.35 7.62 22.38
CA TYR A 140 3.36 6.86 23.11
C TYR A 140 4.30 7.80 23.89
N ILE A 141 4.78 8.86 23.25
CA ILE A 141 5.66 9.84 23.86
C ILE A 141 4.93 10.58 25.00
N ASN A 142 3.69 10.99 24.77
CA ASN A 142 2.89 11.72 25.76
C ASN A 142 2.60 10.85 26.98
N GLU A 143 2.23 9.59 26.79
CA GLU A 143 1.99 8.65 27.90
C GLU A 143 3.26 8.44 28.74
N GLY A 144 4.41 8.33 28.09
CA GLY A 144 5.69 8.22 28.77
C GLY A 144 6.03 9.47 29.58
N THR A 145 5.55 10.64 29.15
CA THR A 145 5.76 11.90 29.86
C THR A 145 4.81 12.05 31.06
N ASP A 146 3.56 11.60 30.90
CA ASP A 146 2.54 11.70 31.95
C ASP A 146 2.80 10.77 33.12
N CYS A 147 3.58 9.73 32.94
CA CYS A 147 3.96 8.77 33.98
C CYS A 147 5.11 9.28 34.89
N LYS A 148 5.58 10.47 34.65
CA LYS A 148 6.62 11.12 35.44
C LYS A 148 6.05 12.18 36.37
#